data_f4d898ae23bcaf245b2e5948143f9a7e
#
_entry.id   f4d898ae23bcaf245b2e5948143f9a7e
#
_cell.length_a   1.000
_cell.length_b   1.000
_cell.length_c   1.000
_cell.angle_alpha   90.00
_cell.angle_beta   90.00
_cell.angle_gamma   90.00
#
_symmetry.space_group_name_H-M   'P 1'
#
loop_
_entity.id
_entity.type
_entity.pdbx_description
1 polymer ?
#
loop_
_entity_poly.entity_id
_entity_poly.type
_entity_poly.pdbx_seq_one_letter_code
_entity_poly.pdbx_strand_id
1 'polypeptide(L)'
;TLHDNPQLRADADILQTLDVLNDGIEKVFEAEQIESVVGIEGNCAQNYFSIFGKLITNADVPFSFEFRNKRPPLDPVNALLSFVYTLAASEYGAALETVGLDSYIGFCHTLRSGRRSLAFDLVEEARCIAERFCLF
;
A
#
# COMPACT_ATOMS: atom_id res chain seq x y z
N THR A 1 -0.26 -14.60 8.78
CA THR A 1 0.92 -13.83 8.35
C THR A 1 2.08 -14.01 9.32
N LEU A 2 2.80 -12.94 9.75
CA LEU A 2 3.95 -13.06 10.68
C LEU A 2 3.60 -13.80 11.97
N HIS A 3 2.38 -13.60 12.48
CA HIS A 3 1.92 -14.28 13.70
C HIS A 3 1.87 -15.82 13.52
N ASP A 4 1.49 -16.27 12.34
CA ASP A 4 1.22 -17.67 12.05
C ASP A 4 2.42 -18.42 11.45
N ASN A 5 3.52 -17.69 11.11
CA ASN A 5 4.71 -18.26 10.51
C ASN A 5 5.98 -17.88 11.28
N PRO A 6 6.51 -18.81 12.13
CA PRO A 6 7.70 -18.57 12.94
C PRO A 6 8.96 -18.26 12.13
N GLN A 7 9.08 -18.80 10.91
CA GLN A 7 10.24 -18.56 10.05
C GLN A 7 10.29 -17.11 9.56
N LEU A 8 9.13 -16.52 9.22
CA LEU A 8 9.05 -15.12 8.82
C LEU A 8 9.37 -14.16 9.98
N ARG A 9 9.11 -14.56 11.23
CA ARG A 9 9.45 -13.74 12.40
C ARG A 9 10.95 -13.60 12.65
N ALA A 10 11.74 -14.55 12.18
CA ALA A 10 13.20 -14.58 12.36
C ALA A 10 13.95 -14.09 11.11
N ASP A 11 13.23 -13.74 10.03
CA ASP A 11 13.85 -13.25 8.80
C ASP A 11 14.41 -11.84 9.01
N ALA A 12 15.71 -11.66 8.75
CA ALA A 12 16.41 -10.42 9.00
C ALA A 12 15.87 -9.24 8.19
N ASP A 13 15.47 -9.47 6.93
CA ASP A 13 14.94 -8.40 6.07
C ASP A 13 13.56 -7.95 6.54
N ILE A 14 12.76 -8.89 7.06
CA ILE A 14 11.45 -8.56 7.65
C ILE A 14 11.63 -7.74 8.93
N LEU A 15 12.57 -8.12 9.81
CA LEU A 15 12.86 -7.39 11.03
C LEU A 15 13.35 -5.97 10.72
N GLN A 16 14.28 -5.84 9.77
CA GLN A 16 14.77 -4.54 9.32
C GLN A 16 13.63 -3.68 8.74
N THR A 17 12.74 -4.28 7.96
CA THR A 17 11.58 -3.56 7.42
C THR A 17 10.66 -3.06 8.54
N LEU A 18 10.41 -3.89 9.56
CA LEU A 18 9.61 -3.47 10.73
C LEU A 18 10.25 -2.28 11.47
N ASP A 19 11.57 -2.28 11.62
CA ASP A 19 12.28 -1.13 12.23
C ASP A 19 12.10 0.14 11.39
N VAL A 20 12.22 0.06 10.06
CA VAL A 20 11.98 1.19 9.15
C VAL A 20 10.53 1.70 9.24
N LEU A 21 9.55 0.80 9.34
CA LEU A 21 8.14 1.18 9.47
C LEU A 21 7.86 1.85 10.81
N ASN A 22 8.42 1.35 11.91
CA ASN A 22 8.30 1.96 13.24
C ASN A 22 8.95 3.34 13.30
N ASP A 23 10.17 3.49 12.77
CA ASP A 23 10.86 4.77 12.64
C ASP A 23 10.05 5.77 11.76
N GLY A 24 9.42 5.26 10.69
CA GLY A 24 8.52 6.04 9.85
C GLY A 24 7.31 6.60 10.61
N ILE A 25 6.71 5.80 11.50
CA ILE A 25 5.58 6.24 12.36
C ILE A 25 6.03 7.41 13.25
N GLU A 26 7.19 7.29 13.90
CA GLU A 26 7.72 8.36 14.76
C GLU A 26 7.97 9.64 13.95
N LYS A 27 8.63 9.54 12.81
CA LYS A 27 8.95 10.67 11.93
C LYS A 27 7.72 11.39 11.36
N VAL A 28 6.62 10.68 11.12
CA VAL A 28 5.37 11.30 10.63
C VAL A 28 4.82 12.29 11.67
N PHE A 29 4.90 11.98 12.97
CA PHE A 29 4.44 12.90 14.02
C PHE A 29 5.31 14.15 14.17
N GLU A 30 6.55 14.10 13.70
CA GLU A 30 7.49 15.24 13.71
C GLU A 30 7.43 16.07 12.41
N ALA A 31 6.75 15.55 11.37
CA ALA A 31 6.71 16.17 10.05
C ALA A 31 5.81 17.42 10.06
N GLU A 32 6.38 18.57 9.73
CA GLU A 32 5.66 19.85 9.63
C GLU A 32 5.08 20.11 8.24
N GLN A 33 5.55 19.37 7.22
CA GLN A 33 5.18 19.59 5.81
C GLN A 33 4.64 18.30 5.20
N ILE A 34 3.64 18.44 4.35
CA ILE A 34 3.00 17.31 3.68
C ILE A 34 3.98 16.55 2.77
N GLU A 35 4.92 17.24 2.16
CA GLU A 35 5.96 16.66 1.31
C GLU A 35 6.86 15.71 2.11
N SER A 36 7.13 16.03 3.38
CA SER A 36 7.88 15.17 4.29
C SER A 36 7.10 13.90 4.62
N VAL A 37 5.79 14.01 4.88
CA VAL A 37 4.90 12.87 5.12
C VAL A 37 4.88 11.95 3.90
N VAL A 38 4.69 12.50 2.71
CA VAL A 38 4.69 11.73 1.44
C VAL A 38 6.05 11.06 1.21
N GLY A 39 7.15 11.72 1.55
CA GLY A 39 8.50 11.13 1.46
C GLY A 39 8.71 9.95 2.42
N ILE A 40 8.22 10.08 3.66
CA ILE A 40 8.27 9.00 4.66
C ILE A 40 7.41 7.82 4.20
N GLU A 41 6.18 8.07 3.75
CA GLU A 41 5.28 7.05 3.21
C GLU A 41 5.93 6.30 2.05
N GLY A 42 6.51 7.02 1.09
CA GLY A 42 7.20 6.42 -0.05
C GLY A 42 8.37 5.51 0.35
N ASN A 43 9.17 5.92 1.34
CA ASN A 43 10.26 5.09 1.87
C ASN A 43 9.71 3.83 2.58
N CYS A 44 8.70 3.97 3.41
CA CYS A 44 8.03 2.85 4.08
C CYS A 44 7.44 1.87 3.07
N ALA A 45 6.74 2.37 2.04
CA ALA A 45 6.16 1.55 0.98
C ALA A 45 7.24 0.79 0.18
N GLN A 46 8.37 1.42 -0.13
CA GLN A 46 9.48 0.78 -0.84
C GLN A 46 10.04 -0.39 -0.02
N ASN A 47 10.31 -0.18 1.26
CA ASN A 47 10.82 -1.23 2.15
C ASN A 47 9.80 -2.36 2.33
N TYR A 48 8.53 -2.04 2.53
CA TYR A 48 7.47 -3.02 2.65
C TYR A 48 7.34 -3.89 1.38
N PHE A 49 7.31 -3.29 0.20
CA PHE A 49 7.20 -4.05 -1.04
C PHE A 49 8.47 -4.83 -1.39
N SER A 50 9.64 -4.50 -0.84
CA SER A 50 10.85 -5.31 -1.02
C SER A 50 10.75 -6.70 -0.38
N ILE A 51 9.97 -6.81 0.70
CA ILE A 51 9.75 -8.10 1.40
C ILE A 51 8.41 -8.75 1.06
N PHE A 52 7.55 -8.09 0.28
CA PHE A 52 6.17 -8.52 0.03
C PHE A 52 6.11 -9.94 -0.56
N GLY A 53 7.03 -10.28 -1.48
CA GLY A 53 7.13 -11.62 -2.03
C GLY A 53 7.36 -12.72 -0.99
N LYS A 54 8.09 -12.43 0.10
CA LYS A 54 8.30 -13.37 1.20
C LYS A 54 7.04 -13.60 2.04
N LEU A 55 6.10 -12.66 2.02
CA LEU A 55 4.83 -12.76 2.76
C LEU A 55 3.77 -13.59 2.04
N ILE A 56 3.99 -13.91 0.76
CA ILE A 56 3.10 -14.78 -0.02
C ILE A 56 3.38 -16.23 0.39
N THR A 57 2.49 -16.79 1.18
CA THR A 57 2.68 -18.13 1.78
C THR A 57 1.94 -19.24 1.06
N ASN A 58 1.15 -18.92 0.03
CA ASN A 58 0.43 -19.93 -0.75
C ASN A 58 1.41 -20.68 -1.67
N ALA A 59 1.78 -21.90 -1.28
CA ALA A 59 2.71 -22.74 -2.01
C ALA A 59 2.11 -23.38 -3.28
N ASP A 60 0.78 -23.38 -3.42
CA ASP A 60 0.09 -24.03 -4.55
C ASP A 60 0.13 -23.20 -5.82
N VAL A 61 0.49 -21.92 -5.71
CA VAL A 61 0.55 -21.02 -6.87
C VAL A 61 1.93 -20.36 -6.92
N PRO A 62 2.75 -20.68 -7.94
CA PRO A 62 4.10 -20.12 -8.07
C PRO A 62 4.03 -18.67 -8.57
N PHE A 63 3.50 -17.75 -7.75
CA PHE A 63 3.56 -16.33 -8.05
C PHE A 63 4.90 -15.78 -7.60
N SER A 64 5.70 -15.29 -8.54
CA SER A 64 6.88 -14.49 -8.23
C SER A 64 6.47 -13.04 -8.09
N PHE A 65 6.92 -12.39 -7.01
CA PHE A 65 6.80 -10.96 -6.82
C PHE A 65 8.19 -10.44 -6.46
N GLU A 66 8.80 -9.63 -7.33
CA GLU A 66 10.12 -9.06 -7.10
C GLU A 66 10.03 -7.64 -6.56
N PHE A 67 9.17 -6.80 -7.17
CA PHE A 67 8.96 -5.41 -6.76
C PHE A 67 7.60 -4.91 -7.23
N ARG A 68 7.12 -3.83 -6.60
CA ARG A 68 5.86 -3.20 -6.97
C ARG A 68 5.99 -2.45 -8.30
N ASN A 69 5.26 -2.91 -9.32
CA ASN A 69 5.09 -2.21 -10.59
C ASN A 69 3.60 -2.03 -10.92
N LYS A 70 3.26 -0.91 -11.54
CA LYS A 70 1.87 -0.51 -11.70
C LYS A 70 1.39 -0.44 -13.16
N ARG A 71 2.26 -0.10 -14.10
CA ARG A 71 1.85 0.19 -15.50
C ARG A 71 2.94 -0.15 -16.50
N PRO A 72 2.80 -1.26 -17.23
CA PRO A 72 1.84 -2.34 -16.98
C PRO A 72 2.27 -3.19 -15.78
N PRO A 73 1.35 -3.90 -15.10
CA PRO A 73 1.73 -4.90 -14.12
C PRO A 73 2.43 -6.07 -14.83
N LEU A 74 3.61 -6.46 -14.33
CA LEU A 74 4.47 -7.44 -14.99
C LEU A 74 4.27 -8.87 -14.47
N ASP A 75 3.56 -9.02 -13.35
CA ASP A 75 3.26 -10.30 -12.72
C ASP A 75 1.83 -10.32 -12.16
N PRO A 76 1.27 -11.51 -11.88
CA PRO A 76 -0.10 -11.65 -11.40
C PRO A 76 -0.37 -10.94 -10.07
N VAL A 77 0.60 -10.88 -9.16
CA VAL A 77 0.45 -10.21 -7.86
C VAL A 77 0.31 -8.71 -8.05
N ASN A 78 1.15 -8.12 -8.90
CA ASN A 78 1.04 -6.72 -9.28
C ASN A 78 -0.26 -6.39 -10.01
N ALA A 79 -0.76 -7.32 -10.84
CA ALA A 79 -2.07 -7.17 -11.49
C ALA A 79 -3.20 -7.19 -10.47
N LEU A 80 -3.19 -8.15 -9.52
CA LEU A 80 -4.18 -8.25 -8.46
C LEU A 80 -4.16 -7.03 -7.53
N LEU A 81 -3.00 -6.60 -7.06
CA LEU A 81 -2.86 -5.37 -6.26
C LEU A 81 -3.43 -4.15 -6.99
N SER A 82 -3.11 -4.01 -8.28
CA SER A 82 -3.60 -2.88 -9.07
C SER A 82 -5.12 -2.92 -9.26
N PHE A 83 -5.69 -4.12 -9.44
CA PHE A 83 -7.13 -4.35 -9.53
C PHE A 83 -7.83 -3.99 -8.22
N VAL A 84 -7.35 -4.53 -7.09
CA VAL A 84 -7.97 -4.29 -5.77
C VAL A 84 -7.90 -2.82 -5.38
N TYR A 85 -6.77 -2.14 -5.61
CA TYR A 85 -6.67 -0.70 -5.35
C TYR A 85 -7.59 0.13 -6.25
N THR A 86 -7.77 -0.26 -7.51
CA THR A 86 -8.70 0.44 -8.42
C THR A 86 -10.14 0.25 -7.97
N LEU A 87 -10.49 -0.97 -7.56
CA LEU A 87 -11.82 -1.27 -7.02
C LEU A 87 -12.09 -0.48 -5.74
N ALA A 88 -11.15 -0.50 -4.78
CA ALA A 88 -11.27 0.28 -3.55
C ALA A 88 -11.43 1.78 -3.83
N ALA A 89 -10.61 2.35 -4.72
CA ALA A 89 -10.71 3.76 -5.09
C ALA A 89 -12.06 4.10 -5.76
N SER A 90 -12.64 3.16 -6.51
CA SER A 90 -13.98 3.34 -7.09
C SER A 90 -15.06 3.38 -6.01
N GLU A 91 -15.01 2.47 -5.04
CA GLU A 91 -15.96 2.40 -3.91
C GLU A 91 -15.86 3.64 -3.02
N TYR A 92 -14.64 4.04 -2.64
CA TYR A 92 -14.43 5.29 -1.88
C TYR A 92 -14.89 6.52 -2.66
N GLY A 93 -14.65 6.57 -3.98
CA GLY A 93 -15.14 7.66 -4.82
C GLY A 93 -16.67 7.75 -4.83
N ALA A 94 -17.36 6.64 -4.97
CA ALA A 94 -18.82 6.59 -4.90
C ALA A 94 -19.36 7.00 -3.52
N ALA A 95 -18.72 6.53 -2.44
CA ALA A 95 -19.07 6.91 -1.07
C ALA A 95 -18.90 8.42 -0.83
N LEU A 96 -17.80 9.01 -1.27
CA LEU A 96 -17.54 10.45 -1.17
C LEU A 96 -18.61 11.28 -1.88
N GLU A 97 -18.95 10.90 -3.11
CA GLU A 97 -20.01 11.57 -3.90
C GLU A 97 -21.38 11.46 -3.22
N THR A 98 -21.67 10.33 -2.54
CA THR A 98 -22.92 10.12 -1.80
C THR A 98 -23.09 11.10 -0.63
N VAL A 99 -21.97 11.46 0.03
CA VAL A 99 -21.97 12.44 1.14
C VAL A 99 -21.71 13.87 0.68
N GLY A 100 -21.65 14.13 -0.62
CA GLY A 100 -21.47 15.46 -1.21
C GLY A 100 -20.04 15.99 -1.21
N LEU A 101 -19.04 15.12 -1.07
CA LEU A 101 -17.63 15.49 -1.18
C LEU A 101 -17.12 15.29 -2.60
N ASP A 102 -16.24 16.19 -3.05
CA ASP A 102 -15.57 16.07 -4.34
C ASP A 102 -14.43 15.03 -4.24
N SER A 103 -14.60 13.89 -4.88
CA SER A 103 -13.63 12.79 -4.87
C SER A 103 -12.31 13.13 -5.57
N TYR A 104 -12.24 14.23 -6.33
CA TYR A 104 -11.03 14.65 -7.06
C TYR A 104 -10.11 15.56 -6.26
N ILE A 105 -10.61 16.22 -5.19
CA ILE A 105 -9.81 17.15 -4.38
C ILE A 105 -9.19 16.39 -3.19
N GLY A 106 -7.97 15.89 -3.41
CA GLY A 106 -7.18 15.20 -2.38
C GLY A 106 -6.39 16.14 -1.47
N PHE A 107 -5.90 15.64 -0.35
CA PHE A 107 -5.05 16.36 0.61
C PHE A 107 -3.58 15.89 0.55
N CYS A 108 -3.30 14.62 0.31
CA CYS A 108 -1.93 14.10 0.08
C CYS A 108 -1.61 13.99 -1.40
N HIS A 109 -2.54 13.46 -2.18
CA HIS A 109 -2.34 13.33 -3.61
C HIS A 109 -2.64 14.65 -4.33
N THR A 110 -1.65 15.12 -5.11
CA THR A 110 -1.82 16.33 -5.94
C THR A 110 -2.96 16.18 -6.94
N LEU A 111 -3.65 17.28 -7.21
CA LEU A 111 -4.68 17.37 -8.24
C LEU A 111 -4.14 16.94 -9.60
N ARG A 112 -4.82 16.00 -10.23
CA ARG A 112 -4.51 15.51 -11.57
C ARG A 112 -5.80 15.24 -12.33
N SER A 113 -5.89 15.75 -13.56
CA SER A 113 -7.07 15.55 -14.41
C SER A 113 -7.45 14.07 -14.51
N GLY A 114 -8.72 13.77 -14.27
CA GLY A 114 -9.27 12.42 -14.32
C GLY A 114 -8.86 11.48 -13.16
N ARG A 115 -8.18 11.99 -12.12
CA ARG A 115 -7.79 11.20 -10.93
C ARG A 115 -8.62 11.62 -9.72
N ARG A 116 -9.30 10.68 -9.11
CA ARG A 116 -10.03 10.85 -7.86
C ARG A 116 -9.04 10.89 -6.68
N SER A 117 -8.31 12.00 -6.54
CA SER A 117 -7.20 12.13 -5.57
C SER A 117 -7.65 11.87 -4.14
N LEU A 118 -8.82 12.37 -3.70
CA LEU A 118 -9.34 12.13 -2.35
C LEU A 118 -9.71 10.65 -2.12
N ALA A 119 -10.27 10.00 -3.14
CA ALA A 119 -10.55 8.56 -3.01
C ALA A 119 -9.25 7.76 -2.83
N PHE A 120 -8.16 8.12 -3.52
CA PHE A 120 -6.87 7.48 -3.32
C PHE A 120 -6.26 7.81 -1.96
N ASP A 121 -6.43 9.02 -1.43
CA ASP A 121 -6.00 9.37 -0.07
C ASP A 121 -6.68 8.46 0.97
N LEU A 122 -7.98 8.19 0.82
CA LEU A 122 -8.72 7.29 1.72
C LEU A 122 -8.35 5.80 1.51
N VAL A 123 -7.99 5.40 0.30
CA VAL A 123 -7.53 4.02 0.03
C VAL A 123 -6.25 3.71 0.82
N GLU A 124 -5.40 4.71 1.10
CA GLU A 124 -4.18 4.48 1.89
C GLU A 124 -4.49 3.89 3.27
N GLU A 125 -5.58 4.29 3.92
CA GLU A 125 -6.01 3.72 5.20
C GLU A 125 -6.46 2.24 5.07
N ALA A 126 -7.02 1.86 3.92
CA ALA A 126 -7.51 0.51 3.65
C ALA A 126 -6.47 -0.39 2.96
N ARG A 127 -5.28 0.12 2.64
CA ARG A 127 -4.24 -0.63 1.90
C ARG A 127 -3.88 -1.94 2.57
N CYS A 128 -3.74 -1.95 3.88
CA CYS A 128 -3.42 -3.16 4.64
C CYS A 128 -4.45 -4.27 4.47
N ILE A 129 -5.74 -3.92 4.30
CA ILE A 129 -6.82 -4.87 4.04
C ILE A 129 -6.71 -5.40 2.60
N ALA A 130 -6.54 -4.50 1.63
CA ALA A 130 -6.40 -4.84 0.22
C ALA A 130 -5.16 -5.71 -0.05
N GLU A 131 -4.04 -5.38 0.56
CA GLU A 131 -2.79 -6.12 0.44
C GLU A 131 -2.88 -7.49 1.11
N ARG A 132 -3.49 -7.55 2.30
CA ARG A 132 -3.76 -8.83 2.98
C ARG A 132 -4.60 -9.76 2.12
N PHE A 133 -5.59 -9.24 1.40
CA PHE A 133 -6.40 -10.04 0.47
C PHE A 133 -5.56 -10.64 -0.68
N CYS A 134 -4.47 -9.97 -1.07
CA CYS A 134 -3.56 -10.45 -2.11
C CYS A 134 -2.53 -11.48 -1.59
N LEU A 135 -2.39 -11.66 -0.27
CA LEU A 135 -1.44 -12.58 0.35
C LEU A 135 -2.02 -13.98 0.61
N PHE A 136 -3.34 -14.15 0.51
CA PHE A 136 -4.09 -15.39 0.78
C PHE A 136 -4.92 -15.82 -0.41
#